data_25c31dce00406ea00f5e2a461cdaf4ae
#
_entry.id   25c31dce00406ea00f5e2a461cdaf4ae
#
_cell.length_a   1.000
_cell.length_b   1.000
_cell.length_c   1.000
_cell.angle_alpha   90.00
_cell.angle_beta   90.00
_cell.angle_gamma   90.00
#
_symmetry.space_group_name_H-M   'P 1'
#
loop_
_entity.id
_entity.type
_entity.pdbx_description
1 polymer ?
#
loop_
_entity_poly.entity_id
_entity_poly.type
_entity_poly.pdbx_seq_one_letter_code
_entity_poly.pdbx_strand_id
1 'polypeptide(L)'
;MGLKLCIHRGTHQIGGIAAEISTATTRILIDMGDELSLDPNFVSAPLNIPGVTDTDGCCDAVLFTHYHGDHTGQTLRIRPEISLYAGALAKEIMLISARHWCGPYRAKSRCRR
;
A
#
# COMPACT_ATOMS: atom_id res chain seq x y z
N MET A 1 0.93 1.58 -27.61
CA MET A 1 1.53 1.57 -26.28
C MET A 1 0.91 2.67 -25.45
N GLY A 2 0.24 2.33 -24.40
CA GLY A 2 -0.47 3.29 -23.54
C GLY A 2 -0.02 3.22 -22.09
N LEU A 3 0.10 4.38 -21.44
CA LEU A 3 0.13 4.49 -20.00
C LEU A 3 -1.32 4.52 -19.51
N LYS A 4 -1.65 3.68 -18.54
CA LYS A 4 -2.97 3.62 -17.92
C LYS A 4 -2.85 4.06 -16.45
N LEU A 5 -3.74 4.93 -16.04
CA LEU A 5 -3.92 5.32 -14.65
C LEU A 5 -5.25 4.75 -14.15
N CYS A 6 -5.23 4.11 -12.99
CA CYS A 6 -6.42 3.63 -12.31
C CYS A 6 -6.39 4.09 -10.85
N ILE A 7 -7.45 4.74 -10.39
CA ILE A 7 -7.60 5.10 -8.98
C ILE A 7 -8.53 4.10 -8.33
N HIS A 8 -7.99 3.24 -7.49
CA HIS A 8 -8.75 2.23 -6.78
C HIS A 8 -9.58 2.82 -5.63
N ARG A 9 -9.00 3.82 -4.94
CA ARG A 9 -9.69 4.57 -3.89
C ARG A 9 -9.05 5.95 -3.70
N GLY A 10 -9.82 6.92 -3.20
CA GLY A 10 -9.33 8.26 -2.89
C GLY A 10 -9.81 9.37 -3.83
N THR A 11 -10.71 9.09 -4.79
CA THR A 11 -11.21 10.10 -5.73
C THR A 11 -12.22 11.08 -5.12
N HIS A 12 -12.91 10.65 -4.06
CA HIS A 12 -14.00 11.41 -3.43
C HIS A 12 -13.82 11.58 -1.92
N GLN A 13 -12.62 11.35 -1.41
CA GLN A 13 -12.31 11.41 0.01
C GLN A 13 -10.86 11.85 0.22
N ILE A 14 -10.56 12.31 1.43
CA ILE A 14 -9.19 12.54 1.88
C ILE A 14 -8.69 11.23 2.53
N GLY A 15 -7.51 10.80 2.14
CA GLY A 15 -6.93 9.54 2.64
C GLY A 15 -7.51 8.29 1.96
N GLY A 16 -7.06 7.14 2.39
CA GLY A 16 -7.41 5.85 1.80
C GLY A 16 -6.91 5.67 0.38
N ILE A 17 -5.80 6.31 0.05
CA ILE A 17 -5.27 6.42 -1.31
C ILE A 17 -4.75 5.08 -1.80
N ALA A 18 -5.14 4.73 -3.02
CA ALA A 18 -4.54 3.66 -3.81
C ALA A 18 -4.67 4.01 -5.30
N ALA A 19 -3.55 4.33 -5.92
CA ALA A 19 -3.46 4.68 -7.33
C ALA A 19 -2.55 3.70 -8.06
N GLU A 20 -2.89 3.37 -9.29
CA GLU A 20 -2.13 2.43 -10.11
C GLU A 20 -1.71 3.07 -11.41
N ILE A 21 -0.46 2.86 -11.78
CA ILE A 21 0.08 3.21 -13.09
C ILE A 21 0.52 1.92 -13.77
N SER A 22 0.07 1.69 -14.97
CA SER A 22 0.44 0.49 -15.72
C SER A 22 0.67 0.74 -17.20
N THR A 23 1.50 -0.10 -17.77
CA THR A 23 1.75 -0.25 -19.20
C THR A 23 1.39 -1.67 -19.63
N ALA A 24 1.69 -2.05 -20.88
CA ALA A 24 1.51 -3.42 -21.33
C ALA A 24 2.37 -4.45 -20.57
N THR A 25 3.48 -4.02 -19.94
CA THR A 25 4.48 -4.91 -19.33
C THR A 25 4.78 -4.62 -17.87
N THR A 26 4.34 -3.50 -17.34
CA THR A 26 4.70 -3.05 -15.99
C THR A 26 3.46 -2.51 -15.27
N ARG A 27 3.33 -2.86 -14.00
CA ARG A 27 2.23 -2.42 -13.14
C ARG A 27 2.76 -2.01 -11.78
N ILE A 28 2.52 -0.78 -11.39
CA ILE A 28 2.98 -0.19 -10.12
C ILE A 28 1.79 0.40 -9.38
N LEU A 29 1.68 0.07 -8.10
CA LEU A 29 0.72 0.70 -7.19
C LEU A 29 1.42 1.80 -6.40
N ILE A 30 0.75 2.92 -6.22
CA ILE A 30 1.20 4.05 -5.39
C ILE A 30 0.24 4.20 -4.23
N ASP A 31 0.76 4.02 -3.02
CA ASP A 31 0.06 3.99 -1.75
C ASP A 31 -0.99 2.87 -1.65
N MET A 32 -1.30 2.49 -0.45
CA MET A 32 -2.35 1.55 -0.10
C MET A 32 -2.82 1.84 1.33
N GLY A 33 -3.66 2.87 1.45
CA GLY A 33 -4.00 3.51 2.70
C GLY A 33 -5.33 3.09 3.30
N ASP A 34 -5.47 3.36 4.59
CA ASP A 34 -6.74 3.30 5.30
C ASP A 34 -7.56 4.57 5.07
N GLU A 35 -8.86 4.43 5.04
CA GLU A 35 -9.77 5.56 5.03
C GLU A 35 -9.70 6.31 6.37
N LEU A 36 -9.87 7.63 6.31
CA LEU A 36 -9.92 8.48 7.50
C LEU A 36 -11.36 8.64 8.00
N SER A 37 -11.51 8.65 9.32
CA SER A 37 -12.78 8.97 9.98
C SER A 37 -12.52 9.63 11.32
N LEU A 38 -13.43 10.50 11.73
CA LEU A 38 -13.45 11.08 13.08
C LEU A 38 -14.13 10.16 14.10
N ASP A 39 -14.81 9.12 13.65
CA ASP A 39 -15.41 8.11 14.53
C ASP A 39 -14.32 7.18 15.07
N PRO A 40 -14.11 7.13 16.40
CA PRO A 40 -13.10 6.26 17.01
C PRO A 40 -13.38 4.76 16.82
N ASN A 41 -14.61 4.38 16.49
CA ASN A 41 -14.99 3.00 16.21
C ASN A 41 -14.96 2.65 14.72
N PHE A 42 -14.58 3.60 13.87
CA PHE A 42 -14.51 3.38 12.43
C PHE A 42 -13.41 2.38 12.07
N VAL A 43 -13.74 1.45 11.22
CA VAL A 43 -12.78 0.51 10.62
C VAL A 43 -12.78 0.74 9.11
N SER A 44 -11.60 1.03 8.56
CA SER A 44 -11.45 1.23 7.12
C SER A 44 -11.86 -0.03 6.36
N ALA A 45 -12.60 0.14 5.28
CA ALA A 45 -12.90 -0.95 4.38
C ALA A 45 -11.61 -1.52 3.78
N PRO A 46 -11.48 -2.86 3.70
CA PRO A 46 -10.31 -3.45 3.08
C PRO A 46 -10.27 -3.14 1.58
N LEU A 47 -9.08 -2.79 1.08
CA LEU A 47 -8.81 -2.72 -0.34
C LEU A 47 -8.61 -4.13 -0.90
N ASN A 48 -9.34 -4.46 -1.96
CA ASN A 48 -9.16 -5.71 -2.71
C ASN A 48 -8.73 -5.33 -4.13
N ILE A 49 -7.45 -5.51 -4.43
CA ILE A 49 -6.86 -5.15 -5.72
C ILE A 49 -6.28 -6.42 -6.35
N PRO A 50 -6.85 -6.91 -7.48
CA PRO A 50 -6.35 -8.12 -8.14
C PRO A 50 -4.86 -8.04 -8.43
N GLY A 51 -4.12 -9.11 -8.12
CA GLY A 51 -2.68 -9.19 -8.28
C GLY A 51 -1.86 -8.44 -7.22
N VAL A 52 -2.48 -7.68 -6.33
CA VAL A 52 -1.84 -7.02 -5.18
C VAL A 52 -2.22 -7.71 -3.88
N THR A 53 -3.52 -7.89 -3.64
CA THR A 53 -4.06 -8.55 -2.43
C THR A 53 -4.37 -10.03 -2.63
N ASP A 54 -4.40 -10.47 -3.85
CA ASP A 54 -4.65 -11.85 -4.25
C ASP A 54 -3.72 -12.27 -5.40
N THR A 55 -3.90 -13.49 -5.90
CA THR A 55 -3.08 -14.07 -6.97
C THR A 55 -3.69 -13.89 -8.38
N ASP A 56 -4.73 -13.09 -8.52
CA ASP A 56 -5.42 -12.86 -9.78
C ASP A 56 -4.71 -11.76 -10.60
N GLY A 57 -3.56 -12.09 -11.10
CA GLY A 57 -2.67 -11.20 -11.83
C GLY A 57 -1.36 -10.94 -11.10
N CYS A 58 -0.62 -9.95 -11.54
CA CYS A 58 0.66 -9.56 -10.95
C CYS A 58 0.77 -8.03 -10.79
N CYS A 59 1.60 -7.62 -9.85
CA CYS A 59 2.02 -6.24 -9.65
C CYS A 59 3.53 -6.24 -9.39
N ASP A 60 4.25 -5.36 -10.06
CA ASP A 60 5.71 -5.35 -9.98
C ASP A 60 6.23 -4.69 -8.71
N ALA A 61 5.54 -3.65 -8.27
CA ALA A 61 5.96 -2.90 -7.08
C ALA A 61 4.81 -2.11 -6.46
N VAL A 62 4.94 -1.82 -5.17
CA VAL A 62 4.16 -0.81 -4.46
C VAL A 62 5.11 0.26 -3.94
N LEU A 63 4.82 1.52 -4.24
CA LEU A 63 5.57 2.68 -3.79
C LEU A 63 4.75 3.43 -2.75
N PHE A 64 5.36 3.78 -1.63
CA PHE A 64 4.74 4.62 -0.61
C PHE A 64 5.28 6.04 -0.69
N THR A 65 4.38 7.02 -0.77
CA THR A 65 4.73 8.44 -0.81
C THR A 65 5.26 8.92 0.53
N HIS A 66 4.64 8.46 1.62
CA HIS A 66 5.07 8.73 3.01
C HIS A 66 4.42 7.71 3.97
N TYR A 67 4.68 7.85 5.27
CA TYR A 67 4.39 6.81 6.28
C TYR A 67 3.01 6.91 6.94
N HIS A 68 2.19 7.92 6.64
CA HIS A 68 0.88 8.08 7.28
C HIS A 68 -0.06 6.92 6.96
N GLY A 69 -0.93 6.57 7.91
CA GLY A 69 -1.82 5.40 7.80
C GLY A 69 -2.82 5.48 6.66
N ASP A 70 -3.25 6.67 6.29
CA ASP A 70 -4.11 6.91 5.13
C ASP A 70 -3.43 6.69 3.77
N HIS A 71 -2.12 6.41 3.80
CA HIS A 71 -1.30 6.02 2.66
C HIS A 71 -0.67 4.62 2.78
N THR A 72 -0.54 4.09 3.99
CA THR A 72 0.18 2.83 4.25
C THR A 72 -0.62 1.79 5.06
N GLY A 73 -1.80 2.14 5.55
CA GLY A 73 -2.54 1.32 6.51
C GLY A 73 -2.95 -0.07 6.01
N GLN A 74 -3.07 -0.26 4.70
CA GLN A 74 -3.39 -1.55 4.08
C GLN A 74 -2.16 -2.37 3.67
N THR A 75 -0.96 -1.99 4.10
CA THR A 75 0.31 -2.65 3.70
C THR A 75 0.31 -4.15 3.97
N LEU A 76 -0.30 -4.60 5.07
CA LEU A 76 -0.35 -6.03 5.42
C LEU A 76 -1.19 -6.87 4.46
N ARG A 77 -2.01 -6.25 3.64
CA ARG A 77 -2.81 -6.93 2.61
C ARG A 77 -2.05 -7.15 1.32
N ILE A 78 -0.91 -6.49 1.15
CA ILE A 78 -0.05 -6.65 -0.02
C ILE A 78 0.61 -8.02 0.03
N ARG A 79 0.59 -8.73 -1.07
CA ARG A 79 1.25 -10.03 -1.20
C ARG A 79 2.75 -9.91 -0.87
N PRO A 80 3.32 -10.85 -0.10
CA PRO A 80 4.70 -10.75 0.38
C PRO A 80 5.76 -10.83 -0.72
N GLU A 81 5.39 -11.30 -1.92
CA GLU A 81 6.29 -11.39 -3.08
C GLU A 81 6.51 -10.04 -3.76
N ILE A 82 5.59 -9.10 -3.58
CA ILE A 82 5.65 -7.78 -4.22
C ILE A 82 6.69 -6.93 -3.51
N SER A 83 7.57 -6.30 -4.29
CA SER A 83 8.57 -5.36 -3.76
C SER A 83 7.91 -4.08 -3.29
N LEU A 84 8.25 -3.65 -2.07
CA LEU A 84 7.80 -2.39 -1.48
C LEU A 84 8.93 -1.37 -1.51
N TYR A 85 8.61 -0.14 -1.88
CA TYR A 85 9.54 0.98 -1.93
C TYR A 85 9.02 2.15 -1.10
N ALA A 86 9.88 2.71 -0.28
CA ALA A 86 9.61 3.89 0.52
C ALA A 86 10.90 4.68 0.75
N GLY A 87 10.80 5.95 1.10
CA GLY A 87 11.95 6.70 1.59
C GLY A 87 12.55 6.04 2.83
N ALA A 88 13.86 6.15 3.03
CA ALA A 88 14.58 5.46 4.11
C ALA A 88 13.98 5.77 5.50
N LEU A 89 13.72 7.04 5.80
CA LEU A 89 13.12 7.45 7.06
C LEU A 89 11.67 6.95 7.20
N ALA A 90 10.88 7.03 6.14
CA ALA A 90 9.51 6.50 6.13
C ALA A 90 9.49 5.01 6.43
N LYS A 91 10.41 4.24 5.85
CA LYS A 91 10.57 2.81 6.13
C LYS A 91 10.87 2.55 7.61
N GLU A 92 11.78 3.30 8.21
CA GLU A 92 12.11 3.14 9.63
C GLU A 92 10.91 3.42 10.53
N ILE A 93 10.16 4.49 10.26
CA ILE A 93 8.96 4.84 11.01
C ILE A 93 7.88 3.76 10.85
N MET A 94 7.66 3.26 9.63
CA MET A 94 6.70 2.17 9.37
C MET A 94 7.07 0.89 10.13
N LEU A 95 8.36 0.53 10.19
CA LEU A 95 8.83 -0.64 10.91
C LEU A 95 8.65 -0.51 12.43
N ILE A 96 8.91 0.67 13.00
CA ILE A 96 8.69 0.95 14.41
C ILE A 96 7.20 0.87 14.73
N SER A 97 6.36 1.50 13.94
CA SER A 97 4.91 1.46 14.10
C SER A 97 4.36 0.03 14.01
N ALA A 98 4.80 -0.76 13.06
CA ALA A 98 4.40 -2.15 12.91
C ALA A 98 4.75 -3.00 14.15
N ARG A 99 5.92 -2.78 14.76
CA ARG A 99 6.32 -3.47 15.99
C ARG A 99 5.43 -3.15 17.18
N HIS A 100 4.92 -1.93 17.27
CA HIS A 100 4.05 -1.49 18.37
C HIS A 100 2.61 -2.03 18.24
N TRP A 101 2.10 -2.17 17.02
CA TRP A 101 0.68 -2.48 16.77
C TRP A 101 0.40 -3.96 16.47
N CYS A 102 1.39 -4.69 15.95
CA CYS A 102 1.16 -6.04 15.42
C CYS A 102 1.91 -7.16 16.16
N GLY A 103 2.61 -6.87 17.26
CA GLY A 103 3.50 -7.86 17.89
C GLY A 103 4.70 -8.19 16.99
N PRO A 104 5.37 -9.32 17.16
CA PRO A 104 6.57 -9.65 16.37
C PRO A 104 6.18 -9.90 14.90
N TYR A 105 6.06 -8.83 14.13
CA TYR A 105 5.89 -8.89 12.69
C TYR A 105 7.17 -9.43 12.05
N ARG A 106 7.10 -10.60 11.48
CA ARG A 106 8.17 -11.12 10.62
C ARG A 106 8.21 -10.30 9.34
N ALA A 107 8.94 -9.21 9.36
CA ALA A 107 9.24 -8.43 8.19
C ALA A 107 10.09 -9.28 7.23
N LYS A 108 9.45 -9.97 6.30
CA LYS A 108 10.12 -10.41 5.08
C LYS A 108 10.16 -9.22 4.12
N SER A 109 10.83 -8.15 4.52
CA SER A 109 11.06 -7.02 3.65
C SER A 109 12.34 -7.26 2.86
N ARG A 110 12.21 -7.70 1.62
CA ARG A 110 13.26 -7.44 0.64
C ARG A 110 13.10 -5.99 0.18
N CYS A 111 13.58 -5.07 0.98
CA CYS A 111 13.79 -3.71 0.52
C CYS A 111 15.08 -3.71 -0.29
N ARG A 112 15.00 -3.67 -1.60
CA ARG A 112 16.17 -3.36 -2.42
C ARG A 112 16.40 -1.84 -2.36
N ARG A 113 17.62 -1.46 -2.03
CA ARG A 113 18.10 -0.08 -2.07
C ARG A 113 18.20 0.38 -3.51
#